data_6488f05a45e4f7383dc82f6327894777
#
_entry.id   6488f05a45e4f7383dc82f6327894777
#
_cell.length_a   1.000
_cell.length_b   1.000
_cell.length_c   1.000
_cell.angle_alpha   90.00
_cell.angle_beta   90.00
_cell.angle_gamma   90.00
#
_symmetry.space_group_name_H-M   'P 1'
#
loop_
_entity.id
_entity.type
_entity.pdbx_description
1 polymer ?
#
loop_
_entity_poly.entity_id
_entity_poly.type
_entity_poly.pdbx_seq_one_letter_code
_entity_poly.pdbx_strand_id
1 'polypeptide(L)'
;MTIQDVINLLRKKYKQKKFGHAGKLDPMASGVLVVLAGKAAKLLQFLPDTDKEYTAQIQLGKSYDTDDIWGQETGSRPASMDFDFAAELEKFKGPLHQKVPAVSAKKVNGKKLMEYQRNDQPVPEVYADVEVYDIQPRDQEKLEFKVSCSSGTYIRSICRDFGENTNNLAAMSSLIRTKACGFDISQAEDLDAEAHTLHDMTEILSFLPKVAFDPIADIYNGKSVHVNTPYDR
;
A
#
# COMPACT_ATOMS: atom_id res chain seq x y z
N MET A 1 0.49 -9.48 -12.77
CA MET A 1 -0.85 -9.94 -12.31
C MET A 1 -1.52 -8.79 -11.56
N THR A 2 -2.79 -8.52 -11.78
CA THR A 2 -3.52 -7.48 -11.03
C THR A 2 -4.14 -8.06 -9.75
N ILE A 3 -4.47 -7.21 -8.78
CA ILE A 3 -5.23 -7.65 -7.59
C ILE A 3 -6.56 -8.31 -7.98
N GLN A 4 -7.20 -7.83 -9.07
CA GLN A 4 -8.45 -8.43 -9.55
C GLN A 4 -8.23 -9.86 -10.06
N ASP A 5 -7.08 -10.14 -10.66
CA ASP A 5 -6.73 -11.51 -11.10
C ASP A 5 -6.56 -12.42 -9.88
N VAL A 6 -5.87 -11.95 -8.84
CA VAL A 6 -5.72 -12.66 -7.56
C VAL A 6 -7.10 -12.99 -6.96
N ILE A 7 -7.99 -12.00 -6.87
CA ILE A 7 -9.35 -12.20 -6.34
C ILE A 7 -10.14 -13.19 -7.18
N ASN A 8 -10.00 -13.16 -8.50
CA ASN A 8 -10.69 -14.10 -9.39
C ASN A 8 -10.17 -15.54 -9.24
N LEU A 9 -8.87 -15.71 -9.06
CA LEU A 9 -8.27 -17.01 -8.76
C LEU A 9 -8.79 -17.59 -7.43
N LEU A 10 -8.79 -16.77 -6.37
CA LEU A 10 -9.32 -17.17 -5.06
C LEU A 10 -10.83 -17.49 -5.10
N ARG A 11 -11.62 -16.71 -5.85
CA ARG A 11 -13.06 -16.99 -6.05
C ARG A 11 -13.27 -18.37 -6.69
N LYS A 12 -12.49 -18.70 -7.71
CA LYS A 12 -12.55 -19.98 -8.41
C LYS A 12 -12.12 -21.12 -7.47
N LYS A 13 -11.00 -20.95 -6.77
CA LYS A 13 -10.42 -21.94 -5.88
C LYS A 13 -11.34 -22.31 -4.72
N TYR A 14 -11.87 -21.30 -4.02
CA TYR A 14 -12.69 -21.48 -2.81
C TYR A 14 -14.21 -21.48 -3.06
N LYS A 15 -14.65 -21.33 -4.31
CA LYS A 15 -16.08 -21.21 -4.69
C LYS A 15 -16.82 -20.14 -3.86
N GLN A 16 -16.09 -19.11 -3.42
CA GLN A 16 -16.57 -17.99 -2.64
C GLN A 16 -16.65 -16.73 -3.50
N LYS A 17 -17.84 -16.09 -3.56
CA LYS A 17 -18.06 -14.91 -4.41
C LYS A 17 -17.51 -13.62 -3.81
N LYS A 18 -17.57 -13.48 -2.46
CA LYS A 18 -17.21 -12.24 -1.78
C LYS A 18 -15.78 -12.31 -1.27
N PHE A 19 -14.94 -11.40 -1.79
CA PHE A 19 -13.61 -11.12 -1.28
C PHE A 19 -13.39 -9.62 -1.23
N GLY A 20 -12.71 -9.16 -0.19
CA GLY A 20 -12.13 -7.83 -0.06
C GLY A 20 -10.62 -7.92 0.05
N HIS A 21 -9.91 -6.82 -0.13
CA HIS A 21 -8.46 -6.75 0.09
C HIS A 21 -8.07 -5.46 0.79
N ALA A 22 -7.03 -5.52 1.63
CA ALA A 22 -6.48 -4.36 2.32
C ALA A 22 -5.30 -3.79 1.56
N GLY A 23 -5.50 -2.58 1.03
CA GLY A 23 -4.48 -1.83 0.30
C GLY A 23 -4.17 -2.40 -1.09
N LYS A 24 -3.99 -1.50 -2.04
CA LYS A 24 -3.59 -1.85 -3.40
C LYS A 24 -2.08 -2.08 -3.46
N LEU A 25 -1.66 -2.91 -4.39
CA LEU A 25 -0.28 -3.05 -4.84
C LEU A 25 -0.21 -2.56 -6.28
N ASP A 26 0.88 -1.89 -6.63
CA ASP A 26 1.18 -1.54 -8.02
C ASP A 26 1.41 -2.83 -8.84
N PRO A 27 1.13 -2.84 -10.15
CA PRO A 27 1.21 -4.06 -10.97
C PRO A 27 2.58 -4.72 -10.96
N MET A 28 3.65 -3.94 -10.78
CA MET A 28 5.03 -4.44 -10.66
C MET A 28 5.38 -4.95 -9.26
N ALA A 29 4.60 -4.60 -8.24
CA ALA A 29 4.90 -4.96 -6.87
C ALA A 29 4.53 -6.40 -6.55
N SER A 30 5.28 -6.97 -5.62
CA SER A 30 5.02 -8.29 -5.01
C SER A 30 4.87 -8.18 -3.49
N GLY A 31 4.71 -9.31 -2.82
CA GLY A 31 4.66 -9.40 -1.36
C GLY A 31 3.25 -9.48 -0.78
N VAL A 32 3.09 -9.05 0.46
CA VAL A 32 1.88 -9.28 1.27
C VAL A 32 0.65 -8.61 0.69
N LEU A 33 -0.37 -9.39 0.39
CA LEU A 33 -1.73 -8.92 0.09
C LEU A 33 -2.71 -9.54 1.08
N VAL A 34 -3.24 -8.74 1.98
CA VAL A 34 -4.25 -9.20 2.95
C VAL A 34 -5.60 -9.27 2.25
N VAL A 35 -6.19 -10.47 2.24
CA VAL A 35 -7.47 -10.76 1.59
C VAL A 35 -8.49 -11.23 2.62
N LEU A 36 -9.70 -10.68 2.57
CA LEU A 36 -10.79 -11.02 3.48
C LEU A 36 -11.88 -11.78 2.70
N ALA A 37 -12.25 -12.97 3.20
CA ALA A 37 -13.23 -13.83 2.55
C ALA A 37 -14.64 -13.70 3.18
N GLY A 38 -15.66 -13.77 2.35
CA GLY A 38 -17.06 -13.84 2.80
C GLY A 38 -17.52 -12.62 3.59
N LYS A 39 -18.06 -12.86 4.79
CA LYS A 39 -18.55 -11.79 5.68
C LYS A 39 -17.43 -10.93 6.23
N ALA A 40 -16.21 -11.47 6.37
CA ALA A 40 -15.04 -10.75 6.84
C ALA A 40 -14.68 -9.53 5.96
N ALA A 41 -15.06 -9.53 4.69
CA ALA A 41 -14.86 -8.38 3.81
C ALA A 41 -15.51 -7.07 4.32
N LYS A 42 -16.52 -7.15 5.18
CA LYS A 42 -17.14 -5.99 5.83
C LYS A 42 -16.31 -5.44 6.99
N LEU A 43 -15.38 -6.24 7.50
CA LEU A 43 -14.54 -5.91 8.65
C LEU A 43 -13.24 -5.20 8.25
N LEU A 44 -13.03 -4.95 6.94
CA LEU A 44 -11.84 -4.29 6.43
C LEU A 44 -11.55 -2.95 7.12
N GLN A 45 -12.59 -2.18 7.41
CA GLN A 45 -12.47 -0.87 8.07
C GLN A 45 -12.04 -0.95 9.55
N PHE A 46 -12.10 -2.13 10.14
CA PHE A 46 -11.72 -2.37 11.54
C PHE A 46 -10.38 -3.09 11.69
N LEU A 47 -9.69 -3.40 10.58
CA LEU A 47 -8.37 -4.01 10.68
C LEU A 47 -7.44 -3.11 11.47
N PRO A 48 -6.66 -3.69 12.42
CA PRO A 48 -5.62 -2.94 13.09
C PRO A 48 -4.57 -2.53 12.08
N ASP A 49 -3.87 -1.50 12.37
CA ASP A 49 -2.67 -1.10 11.65
C ASP A 49 -2.88 -1.00 10.12
N THR A 50 -3.02 0.21 9.64
CA THR A 50 -3.05 0.50 8.20
C THR A 50 -1.66 0.75 7.62
N ASP A 51 -0.62 0.72 8.45
CA ASP A 51 0.75 1.00 8.09
C ASP A 51 1.35 -0.12 7.24
N LYS A 52 2.38 0.20 6.52
CA LYS A 52 2.97 -0.72 5.55
C LYS A 52 4.48 -0.65 5.62
N GLU A 53 5.11 -1.76 5.31
CA GLU A 53 6.55 -1.84 5.16
C GLU A 53 6.88 -2.37 3.77
N TYR A 54 7.89 -1.77 3.17
CA TYR A 54 8.33 -2.13 1.82
C TYR A 54 9.85 -2.26 1.76
N THR A 55 10.30 -3.12 0.85
CA THR A 55 11.65 -3.07 0.28
C THR A 55 11.51 -2.58 -1.16
N ALA A 56 12.26 -1.55 -1.52
CA ALA A 56 12.20 -0.93 -2.83
C ALA A 56 13.60 -0.68 -3.38
N GLN A 57 13.71 -0.58 -4.71
CA GLN A 57 14.95 -0.22 -5.39
C GLN A 57 14.74 1.01 -6.27
N ILE A 58 15.76 1.86 -6.32
CA ILE A 58 15.80 3.06 -7.17
C ILE A 58 16.63 2.76 -8.41
N GLN A 59 16.12 3.10 -9.58
CA GLN A 59 16.90 3.22 -10.80
C GLN A 59 17.22 4.68 -11.04
N LEU A 60 18.51 5.02 -11.19
CA LEU A 60 18.96 6.33 -11.59
C LEU A 60 19.15 6.45 -13.10
N GLY A 61 19.22 7.69 -13.57
CA GLY A 61 19.53 8.04 -14.96
C GLY A 61 18.32 8.08 -15.91
N LYS A 62 17.15 7.66 -15.46
CA LYS A 62 15.92 7.65 -16.25
C LYS A 62 14.72 8.13 -15.46
N SER A 63 13.77 8.77 -16.14
CA SER A 63 12.46 9.12 -15.61
C SER A 63 11.34 8.50 -16.46
N TYR A 64 10.21 8.24 -15.83
CA TYR A 64 9.04 7.61 -16.43
C TYR A 64 7.76 8.35 -16.01
N ASP A 65 6.75 8.31 -16.87
CA ASP A 65 5.45 8.96 -16.63
C ASP A 65 4.66 8.37 -15.47
N THR A 66 5.03 7.16 -15.02
CA THR A 66 4.43 6.46 -13.87
C THR A 66 5.26 6.58 -12.58
N ASP A 67 6.44 7.21 -12.63
CA ASP A 67 7.47 7.20 -11.59
C ASP A 67 8.01 5.79 -11.27
N ASP A 68 7.76 4.79 -12.14
CA ASP A 68 8.31 3.43 -12.10
C ASP A 68 8.72 2.94 -13.50
N ILE A 69 9.56 1.91 -13.56
CA ILE A 69 10.15 1.40 -14.81
C ILE A 69 9.15 0.72 -15.77
N TRP A 70 7.88 0.58 -15.41
CA TRP A 70 6.83 0.02 -16.27
C TRP A 70 6.09 1.10 -17.05
N GLY A 71 6.38 2.37 -16.77
CA GLY A 71 5.88 3.51 -17.52
C GLY A 71 6.60 3.76 -18.85
N GLN A 72 6.17 4.79 -19.54
CA GLN A 72 6.87 5.29 -20.70
C GLN A 72 8.05 6.18 -20.27
N GLU A 73 9.25 5.94 -20.82
CA GLU A 73 10.42 6.76 -20.54
C GLU A 73 10.18 8.22 -20.99
N THR A 74 10.37 9.15 -20.08
CA THR A 74 10.17 10.59 -20.31
C THR A 74 11.48 11.38 -20.35
N GLY A 75 12.58 10.79 -19.88
CA GLY A 75 13.89 11.40 -19.90
C GLY A 75 15.00 10.41 -19.58
N SER A 76 16.20 10.69 -20.10
CA SER A 76 17.40 9.91 -19.84
C SER A 76 18.62 10.82 -19.79
N ARG A 77 19.49 10.60 -18.81
CA ARG A 77 20.81 11.23 -18.69
C ARG A 77 21.76 10.36 -17.85
N PRO A 78 23.09 10.51 -17.98
CA PRO A 78 24.03 9.81 -17.14
C PRO A 78 23.72 10.06 -15.66
N ALA A 79 23.73 8.99 -14.85
CA ALA A 79 23.55 9.09 -13.41
C ALA A 79 24.85 9.52 -12.73
N SER A 80 24.75 10.36 -11.72
CA SER A 80 25.83 10.63 -10.77
C SER A 80 25.61 9.82 -9.49
N MET A 81 26.67 9.24 -8.96
CA MET A 81 26.69 8.55 -7.67
C MET A 81 27.39 9.39 -6.58
N ASP A 82 27.51 10.71 -6.79
CA ASP A 82 28.15 11.64 -5.85
C ASP A 82 27.15 12.07 -4.75
N PHE A 83 26.76 11.11 -3.92
CA PHE A 83 25.90 11.32 -2.75
C PHE A 83 26.10 10.22 -1.71
N ASP A 84 25.75 10.50 -0.46
CA ASP A 84 25.61 9.50 0.59
C ASP A 84 24.19 8.95 0.59
N PHE A 85 24.04 7.68 0.21
CA PHE A 85 22.73 7.04 0.06
C PHE A 85 21.93 7.04 1.37
N ALA A 86 22.59 6.75 2.50
CA ALA A 86 21.91 6.72 3.80
C ALA A 86 21.48 8.12 4.24
N ALA A 87 22.35 9.12 4.05
CA ALA A 87 22.05 10.50 4.39
C ALA A 87 20.91 11.08 3.54
N GLU A 88 20.84 10.72 2.24
CA GLU A 88 19.76 11.16 1.36
C GLU A 88 18.43 10.50 1.71
N LEU A 89 18.44 9.19 2.07
CA LEU A 89 17.23 8.49 2.53
C LEU A 89 16.69 9.09 3.83
N GLU A 90 17.55 9.42 4.80
CA GLU A 90 17.10 9.95 6.10
C GLU A 90 16.30 11.26 5.96
N LYS A 91 16.47 12.02 4.87
CA LYS A 91 15.69 13.24 4.59
C LYS A 91 14.20 12.96 4.36
N PHE A 92 13.83 11.72 4.05
CA PHE A 92 12.43 11.33 3.87
C PHE A 92 11.75 10.88 5.16
N LYS A 93 12.49 10.76 6.28
CA LYS A 93 11.93 10.33 7.56
C LYS A 93 11.09 11.43 8.20
N GLY A 94 9.93 11.05 8.74
CA GLY A 94 8.96 11.94 9.36
C GLY A 94 7.82 12.35 8.44
N PRO A 95 7.12 13.45 8.75
CA PRO A 95 6.01 13.96 7.93
C PRO A 95 6.49 14.44 6.56
N LEU A 96 5.81 14.01 5.50
CA LEU A 96 6.09 14.40 4.12
C LEU A 96 4.85 14.96 3.44
N HIS A 97 5.01 16.08 2.74
CA HIS A 97 4.05 16.63 1.79
C HIS A 97 4.42 16.14 0.39
N GLN A 98 3.90 14.95 0.02
CA GLN A 98 4.34 14.17 -1.12
C GLN A 98 3.51 14.46 -2.35
N LYS A 99 4.14 14.80 -3.48
CA LYS A 99 3.45 14.89 -4.78
C LYS A 99 3.02 13.50 -5.24
N VAL A 100 1.71 13.34 -5.46
CA VAL A 100 1.10 12.07 -5.86
C VAL A 100 1.46 11.76 -7.32
N PRO A 101 1.85 10.50 -7.65
CA PRO A 101 2.11 10.11 -9.03
C PRO A 101 0.89 10.33 -9.93
N ALA A 102 1.13 10.80 -11.17
CA ALA A 102 0.09 11.04 -12.16
C ALA A 102 -0.75 9.79 -12.44
N VAL A 103 -0.10 8.61 -12.47
CA VAL A 103 -0.77 7.32 -12.60
C VAL A 103 -1.09 6.76 -11.22
N SER A 104 -2.17 7.24 -10.64
CA SER A 104 -2.65 6.76 -9.34
C SER A 104 -4.17 6.64 -9.27
N ALA A 105 -4.65 5.94 -8.22
CA ALA A 105 -6.07 5.80 -7.93
C ALA A 105 -6.63 6.97 -7.10
N LYS A 106 -5.83 7.98 -6.77
CA LYS A 106 -6.26 9.19 -6.07
C LYS A 106 -7.32 9.88 -6.90
N LYS A 107 -8.41 10.30 -6.26
CA LYS A 107 -9.52 10.99 -6.95
C LYS A 107 -9.42 12.49 -6.74
N VAL A 108 -9.68 13.20 -7.84
CA VAL A 108 -9.87 14.66 -7.88
C VAL A 108 -11.15 14.93 -8.66
N ASN A 109 -12.06 15.72 -8.09
CA ASN A 109 -13.37 15.99 -8.69
C ASN A 109 -14.12 14.70 -9.11
N GLY A 110 -14.04 13.64 -8.28
CA GLY A 110 -14.71 12.36 -8.52
C GLY A 110 -14.03 11.42 -9.52
N LYS A 111 -13.00 11.89 -10.26
CA LYS A 111 -12.27 11.17 -11.30
C LYS A 111 -10.88 10.78 -10.79
N LYS A 112 -10.38 9.56 -11.10
CA LYS A 112 -9.03 9.14 -10.72
C LYS A 112 -7.97 9.86 -11.57
N LEU A 113 -6.79 10.15 -10.98
CA LEU A 113 -5.70 10.80 -11.73
C LEU A 113 -5.32 10.00 -12.98
N MET A 114 -5.20 8.67 -12.90
CA MET A 114 -4.92 7.79 -14.03
C MET A 114 -5.96 7.91 -15.18
N GLU A 115 -7.17 8.37 -14.91
CA GLU A 115 -8.21 8.56 -15.93
C GLU A 115 -8.02 9.86 -16.71
N TYR A 116 -7.41 10.89 -16.09
CA TYR A 116 -7.03 12.11 -16.79
C TYR A 116 -5.96 11.79 -17.84
N GLN A 117 -4.90 11.05 -17.43
CA GLN A 117 -3.83 10.66 -18.35
C GLN A 117 -4.35 9.80 -19.52
N ARG A 118 -5.19 8.80 -19.25
CA ARG A 118 -5.77 7.92 -20.29
C ARG A 118 -6.61 8.67 -21.33
N ASN A 119 -7.14 9.83 -20.98
CA ASN A 119 -7.97 10.64 -21.85
C ASN A 119 -7.22 11.85 -22.39
N ASP A 120 -5.88 11.85 -22.34
CA ASP A 120 -4.99 12.93 -22.79
C ASP A 120 -5.39 14.30 -22.20
N GLN A 121 -5.91 14.31 -20.97
CA GLN A 121 -6.29 15.52 -20.25
C GLN A 121 -5.15 15.94 -19.32
N PRO A 122 -4.96 17.25 -19.09
CA PRO A 122 -4.00 17.72 -18.08
C PRO A 122 -4.27 17.06 -16.73
N VAL A 123 -3.26 16.37 -16.17
CA VAL A 123 -3.37 15.70 -14.87
C VAL A 123 -3.22 16.76 -13.78
N PRO A 124 -4.22 16.93 -12.89
CA PRO A 124 -4.12 17.85 -11.78
C PRO A 124 -2.95 17.48 -10.87
N GLU A 125 -2.18 18.45 -10.45
CA GLU A 125 -1.16 18.29 -9.44
C GLU A 125 -1.81 18.13 -8.06
N VAL A 126 -1.48 17.06 -7.38
CA VAL A 126 -2.09 16.69 -6.09
C VAL A 126 -1.01 16.28 -5.12
N TYR A 127 -1.18 16.69 -3.88
CA TYR A 127 -0.30 16.33 -2.78
C TYR A 127 -1.02 15.47 -1.76
N ALA A 128 -0.27 14.69 -1.01
CA ALA A 128 -0.74 13.89 0.11
C ALA A 128 0.19 14.11 1.30
N ASP A 129 -0.39 14.37 2.46
CA ASP A 129 0.34 14.37 3.72
C ASP A 129 0.44 12.93 4.19
N VAL A 130 1.66 12.46 4.35
CA VAL A 130 2.00 11.09 4.73
C VAL A 130 3.11 11.11 5.76
N GLU A 131 3.38 9.97 6.38
CA GLU A 131 4.46 9.84 7.36
C GLU A 131 5.33 8.64 7.04
N VAL A 132 6.62 8.85 7.03
CA VAL A 132 7.65 7.80 6.96
C VAL A 132 8.21 7.61 8.36
N TYR A 133 7.86 6.48 8.98
CA TYR A 133 8.27 6.18 10.35
C TYR A 133 9.73 5.78 10.44
N ASP A 134 10.20 5.04 9.44
CA ASP A 134 11.58 4.62 9.32
C ASP A 134 11.95 4.36 7.86
N ILE A 135 13.20 4.66 7.50
CA ILE A 135 13.75 4.40 6.18
C ILE A 135 15.24 4.11 6.30
N GLN A 136 15.71 3.01 5.72
CA GLN A 136 17.07 2.53 5.89
C GLN A 136 17.62 1.93 4.59
N PRO A 137 18.89 2.18 4.24
CA PRO A 137 19.55 1.51 3.13
C PRO A 137 19.71 0.01 3.45
N ARG A 138 19.57 -0.84 2.45
CA ARG A 138 19.81 -2.28 2.53
C ARG A 138 20.97 -2.73 1.65
N ASP A 139 21.06 -2.20 0.45
CA ASP A 139 22.10 -2.51 -0.52
C ASP A 139 22.40 -1.22 -1.31
N GLN A 140 23.57 -0.67 -1.07
CA GLN A 140 23.99 0.59 -1.71
C GLN A 140 24.29 0.42 -3.20
N GLU A 141 24.78 -0.73 -3.64
CA GLU A 141 25.10 -0.96 -5.05
C GLU A 141 23.81 -1.03 -5.89
N LYS A 142 22.76 -1.61 -5.32
CA LYS A 142 21.44 -1.73 -5.95
C LYS A 142 20.51 -0.54 -5.65
N LEU A 143 20.95 0.40 -4.83
CA LEU A 143 20.11 1.47 -4.27
C LEU A 143 18.80 0.91 -3.68
N GLU A 144 18.93 -0.18 -2.94
CA GLU A 144 17.83 -0.84 -2.25
C GLU A 144 17.67 -0.28 -0.85
N PHE A 145 16.44 0.02 -0.48
CA PHE A 145 16.08 0.52 0.84
C PHE A 145 14.85 -0.16 1.40
N LYS A 146 14.74 -0.18 2.71
CA LYS A 146 13.56 -0.58 3.46
C LYS A 146 12.87 0.65 4.00
N VAL A 147 11.54 0.70 3.94
CA VAL A 147 10.75 1.83 4.43
C VAL A 147 9.50 1.36 5.14
N SER A 148 9.22 1.94 6.33
CA SER A 148 7.98 1.79 7.08
C SER A 148 7.23 3.12 7.04
N CYS A 149 5.95 3.11 6.64
CA CYS A 149 5.22 4.34 6.36
C CYS A 149 3.71 4.21 6.56
N SER A 150 3.06 5.34 6.69
CA SER A 150 1.61 5.46 6.79
C SER A 150 0.89 5.01 5.52
N SER A 151 -0.39 4.71 5.67
CA SER A 151 -1.26 4.41 4.52
C SER A 151 -1.34 5.62 3.59
N GLY A 152 -1.27 5.36 2.29
CA GLY A 152 -1.33 6.41 1.26
C GLY A 152 0.03 6.94 0.81
N THR A 153 1.12 6.50 1.42
CA THR A 153 2.48 6.82 0.96
C THR A 153 2.77 6.15 -0.38
N TYR A 154 3.30 6.93 -1.32
CA TYR A 154 3.73 6.47 -2.64
C TYR A 154 5.24 6.28 -2.65
N ILE A 155 5.70 5.04 -2.68
CA ILE A 155 7.13 4.71 -2.73
C ILE A 155 7.75 5.18 -4.04
N ARG A 156 6.97 5.20 -5.12
CA ARG A 156 7.36 5.79 -6.41
C ARG A 156 7.76 7.26 -6.30
N SER A 157 7.00 8.03 -5.53
CA SER A 157 7.34 9.43 -5.27
C SER A 157 8.63 9.56 -4.46
N ILE A 158 8.86 8.72 -3.46
CA ILE A 158 10.14 8.70 -2.73
C ILE A 158 11.31 8.47 -3.69
N CYS A 159 11.18 7.51 -4.62
CA CYS A 159 12.23 7.21 -5.60
C CYS A 159 12.46 8.38 -6.58
N ARG A 160 11.40 9.03 -7.09
CA ARG A 160 11.50 10.22 -7.92
C ARG A 160 12.17 11.38 -7.18
N ASP A 161 11.66 11.70 -5.99
CA ASP A 161 12.13 12.83 -5.19
C ASP A 161 13.57 12.61 -4.69
N PHE A 162 13.98 11.35 -4.45
CA PHE A 162 15.38 11.00 -4.22
C PHE A 162 16.27 11.39 -5.41
N GLY A 163 15.81 11.11 -6.63
CA GLY A 163 16.50 11.56 -7.83
C GLY A 163 16.63 13.07 -7.88
N GLU A 164 15.57 13.81 -7.62
CA GLU A 164 15.57 15.27 -7.58
C GLU A 164 16.57 15.80 -6.55
N ASN A 165 16.56 15.26 -5.32
CA ASN A 165 17.46 15.66 -4.23
C ASN A 165 18.94 15.41 -4.56
N THR A 166 19.25 14.37 -5.33
CA THR A 166 20.62 14.00 -5.75
C THR A 166 20.97 14.54 -7.14
N ASN A 167 20.16 15.44 -7.69
CA ASN A 167 20.32 15.95 -9.04
C ASN A 167 20.41 14.85 -10.10
N ASN A 168 19.63 13.79 -9.95
CA ASN A 168 19.47 12.70 -10.92
C ASN A 168 18.06 12.66 -11.49
N LEU A 169 17.88 11.93 -12.60
CA LEU A 169 16.59 11.34 -12.95
C LEU A 169 16.48 10.02 -12.20
N ALA A 170 15.31 9.71 -11.66
CA ALA A 170 15.13 8.45 -10.95
C ALA A 170 13.69 7.93 -11.06
N ALA A 171 13.55 6.63 -10.90
CA ALA A 171 12.28 5.93 -10.83
C ALA A 171 12.40 4.70 -9.95
N MET A 172 11.27 4.18 -9.49
CA MET A 172 11.20 2.93 -8.76
C MET A 172 11.41 1.75 -9.73
N SER A 173 12.39 0.88 -9.44
CA SER A 173 12.69 -0.30 -10.27
C SER A 173 12.18 -1.62 -9.67
N SER A 174 11.97 -1.67 -8.35
CA SER A 174 11.43 -2.84 -7.65
C SER A 174 10.65 -2.42 -6.43
N LEU A 175 9.60 -3.19 -6.09
CA LEU A 175 8.80 -2.98 -4.89
C LEU A 175 8.30 -4.31 -4.33
N ILE A 176 8.62 -4.59 -3.07
CA ILE A 176 8.12 -5.73 -2.32
C ILE A 176 7.45 -5.20 -1.05
N ARG A 177 6.16 -5.44 -0.87
CA ARG A 177 5.50 -5.13 0.40
C ARG A 177 5.77 -6.23 1.40
N THR A 178 6.61 -5.94 2.40
CA THR A 178 7.05 -6.90 3.41
C THR A 178 6.08 -6.97 4.59
N LYS A 179 5.28 -5.90 4.85
CA LYS A 179 4.29 -5.91 5.92
C LYS A 179 3.04 -5.10 5.55
N ALA A 180 1.87 -5.59 5.93
CA ALA A 180 0.59 -4.88 5.80
C ALA A 180 -0.43 -5.39 6.81
N CYS A 181 -1.18 -4.48 7.45
CA CYS A 181 -2.26 -4.81 8.41
C CYS A 181 -1.80 -5.76 9.53
N GLY A 182 -0.59 -5.58 10.05
CA GLY A 182 -0.02 -6.42 11.09
C GLY A 182 0.57 -7.75 10.61
N PHE A 183 0.40 -8.13 9.33
CA PHE A 183 0.95 -9.36 8.76
C PHE A 183 2.30 -9.12 8.10
N ASP A 184 3.27 -9.95 8.42
CA ASP A 184 4.61 -9.98 7.82
C ASP A 184 4.67 -10.95 6.64
N ILE A 185 5.61 -10.72 5.71
CA ILE A 185 5.79 -11.57 4.52
C ILE A 185 6.14 -13.02 4.87
N SER A 186 6.75 -13.28 6.02
CA SER A 186 7.03 -14.64 6.50
C SER A 186 5.77 -15.44 6.85
N GLN A 187 4.62 -14.76 7.02
CA GLN A 187 3.31 -15.36 7.27
C GLN A 187 2.49 -15.51 5.98
N ALA A 188 2.97 -14.94 4.89
CA ALA A 188 2.26 -15.00 3.61
C ALA A 188 2.46 -16.37 2.95
N GLU A 189 1.41 -16.83 2.28
CA GLU A 189 1.41 -18.06 1.51
C GLU A 189 1.32 -17.74 0.02
N ASP A 190 1.95 -18.54 -0.81
CA ASP A 190 1.92 -18.37 -2.25
C ASP A 190 0.50 -18.52 -2.79
N LEU A 191 0.15 -17.74 -3.79
CA LEU A 191 -1.20 -17.72 -4.38
C LEU A 191 -1.61 -19.09 -4.97
N ASP A 192 -0.66 -19.87 -5.43
CA ASP A 192 -0.84 -21.20 -6.02
C ASP A 192 -0.72 -22.33 -4.97
N ALA A 193 -0.45 -22.02 -3.70
CA ALA A 193 -0.48 -23.01 -2.62
C ALA A 193 -1.76 -23.86 -2.68
N GLU A 194 -1.70 -25.13 -2.37
CA GLU A 194 -2.86 -26.06 -2.45
C GLU A 194 -4.03 -25.58 -1.59
N ALA A 195 -3.75 -25.11 -0.38
CA ALA A 195 -4.68 -24.46 0.53
C ALA A 195 -4.04 -23.23 1.17
N HIS A 196 -4.86 -22.32 1.70
CA HIS A 196 -4.39 -21.16 2.45
C HIS A 196 -4.94 -21.21 3.87
N THR A 197 -4.13 -20.77 4.83
CA THR A 197 -4.53 -20.63 6.23
C THR A 197 -5.57 -19.51 6.37
N LEU A 198 -6.68 -19.83 7.03
CA LEU A 198 -7.71 -18.85 7.39
C LEU A 198 -7.49 -18.36 8.81
N HIS A 199 -7.22 -17.08 8.95
CA HIS A 199 -7.13 -16.42 10.27
C HIS A 199 -8.54 -16.09 10.79
N ASP A 200 -8.78 -16.36 12.09
CA ASP A 200 -10.04 -16.02 12.72
C ASP A 200 -10.14 -14.50 12.94
N MET A 201 -11.21 -13.90 12.45
CA MET A 201 -11.44 -12.46 12.59
C MET A 201 -11.63 -12.04 14.06
N THR A 202 -12.08 -12.92 14.95
CA THR A 202 -12.20 -12.62 16.39
C THR A 202 -10.83 -12.48 17.05
N GLU A 203 -9.84 -13.23 16.58
CA GLU A 203 -8.45 -13.09 17.02
C GLU A 203 -7.82 -11.80 16.48
N ILE A 204 -7.98 -11.55 15.19
CA ILE A 204 -7.44 -10.35 14.53
C ILE A 204 -8.03 -9.07 15.14
N LEU A 205 -9.32 -9.09 15.51
CA LEU A 205 -10.01 -7.95 16.11
C LEU A 205 -9.99 -7.99 17.65
N SER A 206 -9.16 -8.82 18.27
CA SER A 206 -9.09 -8.98 19.73
C SER A 206 -8.69 -7.72 20.50
N PHE A 207 -8.09 -6.74 19.82
CA PHE A 207 -7.77 -5.41 20.38
C PHE A 207 -9.02 -4.53 20.57
N LEU A 208 -10.14 -4.85 19.91
CA LEU A 208 -11.39 -4.13 20.11
C LEU A 208 -12.04 -4.52 21.44
N PRO A 209 -12.67 -3.54 22.13
CA PRO A 209 -13.37 -3.84 23.37
C PRO A 209 -14.51 -4.84 23.13
N LYS A 210 -14.62 -5.83 24.02
CA LYS A 210 -15.71 -6.79 24.00
C LYS A 210 -16.84 -6.31 24.90
N VAL A 211 -18.04 -6.27 24.34
CA VAL A 211 -19.24 -5.87 25.07
C VAL A 211 -20.23 -7.04 25.05
N ALA A 212 -20.68 -7.44 26.24
CA ALA A 212 -21.78 -8.38 26.36
C ALA A 212 -23.11 -7.62 26.18
N PHE A 213 -23.99 -8.15 25.37
CA PHE A 213 -25.30 -7.57 25.11
C PHE A 213 -26.39 -8.64 25.12
N ASP A 214 -27.50 -8.35 25.81
CA ASP A 214 -28.68 -9.20 25.86
C ASP A 214 -29.94 -8.30 25.73
N PRO A 215 -30.92 -8.60 24.87
CA PRO A 215 -31.02 -9.80 24.04
C PRO A 215 -30.23 -9.67 22.73
N ILE A 216 -29.40 -10.64 22.42
CA ILE A 216 -28.58 -10.68 21.20
C ILE A 216 -29.44 -10.70 19.93
N ALA A 217 -30.70 -11.15 20.02
CA ALA A 217 -31.67 -11.18 18.94
C ALA A 217 -31.90 -9.78 18.33
N ASP A 218 -31.83 -8.72 19.10
CA ASP A 218 -32.01 -7.36 18.61
C ASP A 218 -30.88 -6.94 17.68
N ILE A 219 -29.65 -7.37 17.97
CA ILE A 219 -28.50 -7.15 17.10
C ILE A 219 -28.65 -7.91 15.77
N TYR A 220 -29.06 -9.19 15.83
CA TYR A 220 -29.28 -10.01 14.62
C TYR A 220 -30.39 -9.45 13.73
N ASN A 221 -31.38 -8.80 14.31
CA ASN A 221 -32.50 -8.17 13.60
C ASN A 221 -32.17 -6.72 13.16
N GLY A 222 -30.95 -6.26 13.36
CA GLY A 222 -30.49 -4.92 12.92
C GLY A 222 -31.10 -3.76 13.70
N LYS A 223 -31.60 -4.00 14.94
CA LYS A 223 -32.10 -2.93 15.79
C LYS A 223 -30.94 -2.12 16.37
N SER A 224 -31.16 -0.84 16.57
CA SER A 224 -30.26 -0.01 17.35
C SER A 224 -30.27 -0.43 18.79
N VAL A 225 -29.11 -0.65 19.37
CA VAL A 225 -28.94 -1.04 20.77
C VAL A 225 -28.08 -0.01 21.49
N HIS A 226 -28.48 0.36 22.69
CA HIS A 226 -27.67 1.19 23.58
C HIS A 226 -26.81 0.29 24.43
N VAL A 227 -25.50 0.51 24.39
CA VAL A 227 -24.53 -0.23 25.18
C VAL A 227 -23.74 0.78 26.01
N ASN A 228 -23.88 0.72 27.34
CA ASN A 228 -23.01 1.50 28.23
C ASN A 228 -21.61 0.91 28.21
N THR A 229 -20.68 1.62 27.63
CA THR A 229 -19.28 1.23 27.59
C THR A 229 -18.42 2.22 28.36
N PRO A 230 -17.32 1.81 28.98
CA PRO A 230 -16.38 2.71 29.64
C PRO A 230 -15.61 3.59 28.62
N TYR A 231 -15.90 3.45 27.33
CA TYR A 231 -15.24 4.11 26.21
C TYR A 231 -16.07 5.25 25.59
N ASP A 232 -17.29 5.49 26.11
CA ASP A 232 -18.12 6.66 25.73
C ASP A 232 -17.57 7.92 26.40
N ARG A 233 -16.45 8.46 25.84
CA ARG A 233 -15.92 9.79 26.17
C ARG A 233 -15.46 10.52 24.93
#